data_e114504c7bbb0c9dd8f54a6026007f08
#
_entry.id   e114504c7bbb0c9dd8f54a6026007f08
#
_cell.length_a   1.000
_cell.length_b   1.000
_cell.length_c   1.000
_cell.angle_alpha   90.00
_cell.angle_beta   90.00
_cell.angle_gamma   90.00
#
_symmetry.space_group_name_H-M   'P 1'
#
loop_
_entity.id
_entity.type
_entity.pdbx_description
1 polymer ?
#
loop_
_entity_poly.entity_id
_entity_poly.type
_entity_poly.pdbx_seq_one_letter_code
_entity_poly.pdbx_strand_id
1 'polypeptide(L)'
;MFIGLISDTHGVFPEDVRNFISPVDQIWHAGDFGTLQCAQSIAAFKPLVGVYGNCDGLDVRHEYPAFQNFECYGLRILMTHIGLRTGSYWAYNPHQPMYDLRAKALIDSYHPDIFVCGHTHIPQVFHDKREGFLFMNPGACGFQGSCDVPRMALRFHIVSGRITGLEKCEFKR
;
A
#
# COMPACT_ATOMS: atom_id res chain seq x y z
N MET A 1 -14.57 7.48 -6.72
CA MET A 1 -14.02 6.99 -5.43
C MET A 1 -12.69 7.66 -5.19
N PHE A 2 -12.54 8.36 -4.07
CA PHE A 2 -11.28 8.99 -3.66
C PHE A 2 -10.59 8.09 -2.64
N ILE A 3 -9.39 7.62 -2.94
CA ILE A 3 -8.63 6.62 -2.17
C ILE A 3 -7.44 7.27 -1.47
N GLY A 4 -7.24 6.94 -0.18
CA GLY A 4 -5.99 7.17 0.52
C GLY A 4 -5.21 5.85 0.59
N LEU A 5 -3.98 5.83 0.12
CA LEU A 5 -3.12 4.65 0.17
C LEU A 5 -1.96 4.89 1.14
N ILE A 6 -1.89 4.04 2.16
CA ILE A 6 -0.87 4.07 3.23
C ILE A 6 -0.33 2.66 3.49
N SER A 7 0.79 2.57 4.15
CA SER A 7 1.41 1.31 4.60
C SER A 7 2.35 1.56 5.77
N ASP A 8 2.73 0.48 6.45
CA ASP A 8 3.84 0.48 7.40
C ASP A 8 3.66 1.55 8.51
N THR A 9 2.48 1.54 9.14
CA THR A 9 2.13 2.41 10.28
C THR A 9 2.87 2.03 11.55
N HIS A 10 3.20 0.73 11.73
CA HIS A 10 3.95 0.21 12.87
C HIS A 10 3.44 0.71 14.24
N GLY A 11 2.12 0.63 14.44
CA GLY A 11 1.47 0.94 15.71
C GLY A 11 1.07 2.41 15.87
N VAL A 12 1.41 3.29 14.93
CA VAL A 12 1.08 4.72 15.01
C VAL A 12 0.39 5.18 13.73
N PHE A 13 -0.79 5.82 13.88
CA PHE A 13 -1.47 6.53 12.80
C PHE A 13 -1.28 8.05 12.99
N PRO A 14 -0.23 8.65 12.38
CA PRO A 14 0.17 10.02 12.66
C PRO A 14 -0.88 11.04 12.24
N GLU A 15 -0.97 12.15 12.98
CA GLU A 15 -1.97 13.20 12.75
C GLU A 15 -1.78 13.90 11.39
N ASP A 16 -0.55 14.16 10.98
CA ASP A 16 -0.23 14.77 9.68
C ASP A 16 -0.67 13.89 8.50
N VAL A 17 -0.49 12.55 8.61
CA VAL A 17 -1.00 11.58 7.63
C VAL A 17 -2.52 11.59 7.63
N ARG A 18 -3.15 11.57 8.83
CA ARG A 18 -4.61 11.62 8.99
C ARG A 18 -5.19 12.87 8.33
N ASN A 19 -4.56 14.02 8.53
CA ASN A 19 -4.98 15.29 7.94
C ASN A 19 -4.90 15.24 6.40
N PHE A 20 -3.82 14.69 5.83
CA PHE A 20 -3.67 14.56 4.38
C PHE A 20 -4.74 13.66 3.75
N ILE A 21 -5.06 12.53 4.38
CA ILE A 21 -6.06 11.59 3.85
C ILE A 21 -7.47 11.84 4.38
N SER A 22 -7.71 12.95 5.12
CA SER A 22 -9.06 13.26 5.66
C SER A 22 -10.16 13.38 4.60
N PRO A 23 -9.91 13.88 3.36
CA PRO A 23 -10.96 14.04 2.36
C PRO A 23 -11.28 12.74 1.58
N VAL A 24 -10.54 11.63 1.78
CA VAL A 24 -10.77 10.40 1.01
C VAL A 24 -12.04 9.68 1.42
N ASP A 25 -12.59 8.89 0.51
CA ASP A 25 -13.77 8.06 0.75
C ASP A 25 -13.38 6.75 1.47
N GLN A 26 -12.22 6.19 1.15
CA GLN A 26 -11.74 4.92 1.64
C GLN A 26 -10.22 4.91 1.78
N ILE A 27 -9.71 4.19 2.78
CA ILE A 27 -8.28 3.95 2.97
C ILE A 27 -7.94 2.53 2.51
N TRP A 28 -6.85 2.41 1.75
CA TRP A 28 -6.16 1.15 1.50
C TRP A 28 -4.87 1.10 2.31
N HIS A 29 -4.70 0.03 3.10
CA HIS A 29 -3.52 -0.16 3.94
C HIS A 29 -2.75 -1.41 3.50
N ALA A 30 -1.55 -1.22 3.00
CA ALA A 30 -0.73 -2.29 2.42
C ALA A 30 0.12 -3.07 3.45
N GLY A 31 -0.35 -3.17 4.70
CA GLY A 31 0.24 -4.04 5.74
C GLY A 31 1.18 -3.35 6.71
N ASP A 32 1.62 -4.14 7.71
CA ASP A 32 2.40 -3.67 8.87
C ASP A 32 1.68 -2.56 9.64
N PHE A 33 0.45 -2.88 10.11
CA PHE A 33 -0.30 -2.05 11.05
C PHE A 33 0.46 -1.88 12.37
N GLY A 34 1.17 -2.93 12.78
CA GLY A 34 1.94 -3.03 14.01
C GLY A 34 1.12 -3.43 15.22
N THR A 35 -0.11 -2.93 15.38
CA THR A 35 -1.05 -3.30 16.45
C THR A 35 -2.47 -3.31 15.95
N LEU A 36 -3.32 -4.17 16.54
CA LEU A 36 -4.76 -4.16 16.24
C LEU A 36 -5.42 -2.83 16.61
N GLN A 37 -4.96 -2.18 17.68
CA GLN A 37 -5.46 -0.86 18.09
C GLN A 37 -5.20 0.21 17.00
N CYS A 38 -4.02 0.18 16.35
CA CYS A 38 -3.72 1.06 15.23
C CYS A 38 -4.68 0.79 14.06
N ALA A 39 -4.85 -0.47 13.67
CA ALA A 39 -5.78 -0.86 12.60
C ALA A 39 -7.22 -0.40 12.88
N GLN A 40 -7.71 -0.60 14.12
CA GLN A 40 -9.03 -0.15 14.56
C GLN A 40 -9.17 1.38 14.53
N SER A 41 -8.12 2.12 14.89
CA SER A 41 -8.13 3.58 14.83
C SER A 41 -8.24 4.10 13.39
N ILE A 42 -7.61 3.42 12.43
CA ILE A 42 -7.72 3.74 11.01
C ILE A 42 -9.11 3.38 10.49
N ALA A 43 -9.64 2.21 10.83
CA ALA A 43 -10.98 1.76 10.44
C ALA A 43 -12.10 2.64 11.00
N ALA A 44 -11.92 3.18 12.23
CA ALA A 44 -12.85 4.13 12.83
C ALA A 44 -12.79 5.52 12.15
N PHE A 45 -11.69 5.86 11.52
CA PHE A 45 -11.52 7.14 10.82
C PHE A 45 -12.16 7.13 9.43
N LYS A 46 -11.97 6.05 8.63
CA LYS A 46 -12.53 5.87 7.29
C LYS A 46 -12.74 4.38 6.98
N PRO A 47 -13.66 4.04 6.07
CA PRO A 47 -13.74 2.70 5.51
C PRO A 47 -12.36 2.19 5.09
N LEU A 48 -11.98 1.00 5.55
CA LEU A 48 -10.63 0.47 5.41
C LEU A 48 -10.65 -0.85 4.65
N VAL A 49 -9.82 -0.96 3.62
CA VAL A 49 -9.42 -2.22 3.00
C VAL A 49 -7.93 -2.42 3.31
N GLY A 50 -7.57 -3.54 3.90
CA GLY A 50 -6.20 -3.77 4.34
C GLY A 50 -5.74 -5.21 4.19
N VAL A 51 -4.44 -5.40 4.24
CA VAL A 51 -3.78 -6.70 4.35
C VAL A 51 -2.84 -6.67 5.55
N TYR A 52 -2.58 -7.82 6.17
CA TYR A 52 -1.54 -7.85 7.19
C TYR A 52 -0.13 -7.88 6.58
N GLY A 53 0.86 -7.40 7.34
CA GLY A 53 2.27 -7.49 6.98
C GLY A 53 3.06 -8.49 7.83
N ASN A 54 4.37 -8.52 7.62
CA ASN A 54 5.24 -9.47 8.34
C ASN A 54 5.42 -9.10 9.82
N CYS A 55 5.32 -7.83 10.18
CA CYS A 55 5.43 -7.36 11.57
C CYS A 55 4.11 -7.47 12.36
N ASP A 56 3.00 -7.80 11.69
CA ASP A 56 1.69 -7.89 12.35
C ASP A 56 1.54 -9.19 13.14
N GLY A 57 0.98 -9.07 14.35
CA GLY A 57 0.68 -10.17 15.25
C GLY A 57 -0.54 -10.98 14.81
N LEU A 58 -0.83 -12.06 15.56
CA LEU A 58 -1.97 -12.95 15.26
C LEU A 58 -3.32 -12.21 15.32
N ASP A 59 -3.47 -11.25 16.19
CA ASP A 59 -4.66 -10.42 16.34
C ASP A 59 -5.00 -9.65 15.06
N VAL A 60 -4.01 -8.99 14.45
CA VAL A 60 -4.17 -8.30 13.17
C VAL A 60 -4.41 -9.29 12.02
N ARG A 61 -3.71 -10.45 12.03
CA ARG A 61 -3.86 -11.48 10.99
C ARG A 61 -5.20 -12.20 11.01
N HIS A 62 -5.91 -12.17 12.13
CA HIS A 62 -7.28 -12.66 12.22
C HIS A 62 -8.29 -11.71 11.56
N GLU A 63 -8.04 -10.40 11.63
CA GLU A 63 -8.94 -9.36 11.10
C GLU A 63 -8.67 -9.05 9.61
N TYR A 64 -7.41 -9.15 9.18
CA TYR A 64 -7.00 -8.78 7.82
C TYR A 64 -6.35 -9.98 7.11
N PRO A 65 -6.63 -10.21 5.81
CA PRO A 65 -6.05 -11.30 5.04
C PRO A 65 -4.60 -11.00 4.62
N ALA A 66 -3.88 -12.04 4.13
CA ALA A 66 -2.53 -11.91 3.58
C ALA A 66 -2.48 -11.10 2.28
N PHE A 67 -3.54 -11.15 1.51
CA PHE A 67 -3.73 -10.38 0.27
C PHE A 67 -5.21 -10.08 0.05
N GLN A 68 -5.47 -9.03 -0.71
CA GLN A 68 -6.79 -8.67 -1.20
C GLN A 68 -6.79 -8.68 -2.72
N ASN A 69 -7.84 -9.26 -3.30
CA ASN A 69 -8.13 -9.15 -4.73
C ASN A 69 -9.58 -8.69 -4.86
N PHE A 70 -9.78 -7.50 -5.41
CA PHE A 70 -11.11 -6.90 -5.50
C PHE A 70 -11.20 -5.96 -6.71
N GLU A 71 -12.41 -5.63 -7.10
CA GLU A 71 -12.68 -4.65 -8.14
C GLU A 71 -13.05 -3.30 -7.51
N CYS A 72 -12.51 -2.22 -8.05
CA CYS A 72 -12.84 -0.87 -7.66
C CYS A 72 -13.07 0.00 -8.91
N TYR A 73 -14.32 0.39 -9.16
CA TYR A 73 -14.73 1.25 -10.27
C TYR A 73 -14.17 0.83 -11.65
N GLY A 74 -14.19 -0.49 -11.92
CA GLY A 74 -13.76 -1.06 -13.18
C GLY A 74 -12.26 -1.35 -13.28
N LEU A 75 -11.51 -1.27 -12.17
CA LEU A 75 -10.12 -1.68 -12.07
C LEU A 75 -9.99 -2.89 -11.12
N ARG A 76 -9.22 -3.88 -11.53
CA ARG A 76 -8.85 -5.04 -10.72
C ARG A 76 -7.65 -4.66 -9.85
N ILE A 77 -7.83 -4.76 -8.55
CA ILE A 77 -6.82 -4.39 -7.55
C ILE A 77 -6.30 -5.66 -6.90
N LEU A 78 -5.01 -5.85 -6.91
CA LEU A 78 -4.33 -6.83 -6.10
C LEU A 78 -3.47 -6.10 -5.07
N MET A 79 -3.66 -6.40 -3.79
CA MET A 79 -2.89 -5.83 -2.70
C MET A 79 -2.29 -6.94 -1.84
N THR A 80 -1.01 -6.85 -1.55
CA THR A 80 -0.28 -7.68 -0.57
C THR A 80 0.79 -6.84 0.10
N HIS A 81 1.29 -7.27 1.26
CA HIS A 81 2.32 -6.48 1.94
C HIS A 81 3.68 -6.60 1.25
N ILE A 82 4.17 -7.83 1.05
CA ILE A 82 5.48 -8.08 0.43
C ILE A 82 5.30 -8.24 -1.08
N GLY A 83 5.67 -7.21 -1.83
CA GLY A 83 5.57 -7.21 -3.29
C GLY A 83 6.88 -7.50 -4.01
N LEU A 84 8.00 -7.01 -3.47
CA LEU A 84 9.32 -7.11 -4.08
C LEU A 84 10.23 -8.08 -3.30
N ARG A 85 11.17 -8.73 -4.00
CA ARG A 85 12.16 -9.61 -3.37
C ARG A 85 13.10 -8.83 -2.45
N THR A 86 13.44 -9.43 -1.31
CA THR A 86 14.44 -8.91 -0.39
C THR A 86 15.78 -8.69 -1.11
N GLY A 87 16.42 -7.54 -0.88
CA GLY A 87 17.69 -7.17 -1.50
C GLY A 87 17.55 -6.46 -2.86
N SER A 88 16.34 -6.38 -3.42
CA SER A 88 16.09 -5.70 -4.70
C SER A 88 15.65 -4.24 -4.55
N TYR A 89 15.41 -3.79 -3.33
CA TYR A 89 14.74 -2.51 -3.06
C TYR A 89 15.53 -1.29 -3.56
N TRP A 90 16.85 -1.31 -3.38
CA TRP A 90 17.74 -0.21 -3.79
C TRP A 90 18.24 -0.34 -5.22
N ALA A 91 18.24 -1.58 -5.76
CA ALA A 91 18.59 -1.86 -7.14
C ALA A 91 17.36 -1.89 -8.06
N TYR A 92 16.25 -1.30 -7.62
CA TYR A 92 15.02 -1.30 -8.37
C TYR A 92 15.23 -0.71 -9.77
N ASN A 93 15.05 -1.57 -10.77
CA ASN A 93 15.01 -1.17 -12.16
C ASN A 93 13.56 -1.25 -12.64
N PRO A 94 12.91 -0.12 -12.94
CA PRO A 94 11.51 -0.11 -13.42
C PRO A 94 11.32 -0.92 -14.71
N HIS A 95 12.40 -1.21 -15.44
CA HIS A 95 12.38 -2.05 -16.63
C HIS A 95 12.54 -3.55 -16.33
N GLN A 96 12.92 -3.92 -15.10
CA GLN A 96 13.11 -5.30 -14.65
C GLN A 96 12.70 -5.48 -13.18
N PRO A 97 11.44 -5.23 -12.81
CA PRO A 97 10.99 -5.41 -11.44
C PRO A 97 11.18 -6.87 -11.00
N MET A 98 11.68 -7.04 -9.79
CA MET A 98 11.84 -8.37 -9.18
C MET A 98 10.79 -8.55 -8.12
N TYR A 99 9.68 -9.18 -8.48
CA TYR A 99 8.61 -9.52 -7.55
C TYR A 99 8.99 -10.68 -6.63
N ASP A 100 8.48 -10.66 -5.40
CA ASP A 100 8.50 -11.82 -4.52
C ASP A 100 7.78 -13.00 -5.20
N LEU A 101 8.18 -14.24 -4.92
CA LEU A 101 7.62 -15.41 -5.59
C LEU A 101 6.11 -15.59 -5.33
N ARG A 102 5.64 -15.26 -4.12
CA ARG A 102 4.21 -15.34 -3.78
C ARG A 102 3.44 -14.22 -4.46
N ALA A 103 3.99 -13.02 -4.45
CA ALA A 103 3.41 -11.88 -5.15
C ALA A 103 3.30 -12.17 -6.66
N LYS A 104 4.34 -12.74 -7.28
CA LYS A 104 4.31 -13.09 -8.71
C LYS A 104 3.24 -14.14 -9.00
N ALA A 105 3.10 -15.17 -8.17
CA ALA A 105 2.05 -16.17 -8.34
C ALA A 105 0.63 -15.56 -8.25
N LEU A 106 0.42 -14.60 -7.35
CA LEU A 106 -0.85 -13.86 -7.26
C LEU A 106 -1.07 -12.99 -8.51
N ILE A 107 -0.06 -12.25 -8.96
CA ILE A 107 -0.11 -11.43 -10.18
C ILE A 107 -0.51 -12.29 -11.38
N ASP A 108 0.14 -13.45 -11.55
CA ASP A 108 -0.15 -14.38 -12.65
C ASP A 108 -1.55 -15.00 -12.58
N SER A 109 -2.11 -15.12 -11.38
CA SER A 109 -3.44 -15.69 -11.18
C SER A 109 -4.56 -14.67 -11.38
N TYR A 110 -4.35 -13.42 -10.94
CA TYR A 110 -5.42 -12.41 -10.87
C TYR A 110 -5.33 -11.35 -11.97
N HIS A 111 -4.19 -11.21 -12.65
CA HIS A 111 -3.97 -10.24 -13.73
C HIS A 111 -4.48 -8.83 -13.36
N PRO A 112 -3.96 -8.21 -12.29
CA PRO A 112 -4.47 -6.93 -11.81
C PRO A 112 -4.21 -5.79 -12.79
N ASP A 113 -5.03 -4.74 -12.71
CA ASP A 113 -4.76 -3.46 -13.36
C ASP A 113 -3.91 -2.55 -12.46
N ILE A 114 -4.03 -2.76 -11.13
CA ILE A 114 -3.21 -2.09 -10.10
C ILE A 114 -2.68 -3.14 -9.12
N PHE A 115 -1.36 -3.14 -8.93
CA PHE A 115 -0.70 -3.94 -7.90
C PHE A 115 -0.17 -3.04 -6.79
N VAL A 116 -0.64 -3.26 -5.56
CA VAL A 116 -0.32 -2.47 -4.37
C VAL A 116 0.49 -3.31 -3.39
N CYS A 117 1.57 -2.73 -2.86
CA CYS A 117 2.35 -3.35 -1.77
C CYS A 117 2.96 -2.30 -0.82
N GLY A 118 3.61 -2.77 0.26
CA GLY A 118 4.36 -1.97 1.23
C GLY A 118 5.76 -2.53 1.47
N HIS A 119 6.10 -2.77 2.75
CA HIS A 119 7.27 -3.50 3.25
C HIS A 119 8.64 -2.83 3.04
N THR A 120 8.92 -2.31 1.86
CA THR A 120 10.25 -1.74 1.57
C THR A 120 10.48 -0.40 2.23
N HIS A 121 9.43 0.27 2.68
CA HIS A 121 9.38 1.65 3.13
C HIS A 121 9.82 2.66 2.07
N ILE A 122 10.06 2.23 0.83
CA ILE A 122 10.50 3.05 -0.29
C ILE A 122 9.29 3.33 -1.19
N PRO A 123 8.87 4.59 -1.31
CA PRO A 123 7.72 4.94 -2.14
C PRO A 123 8.06 4.78 -3.62
N GLN A 124 7.17 4.08 -4.34
CA GLN A 124 7.35 3.83 -5.76
C GLN A 124 5.99 3.76 -6.47
N VAL A 125 5.84 4.50 -7.55
CA VAL A 125 4.68 4.41 -8.44
C VAL A 125 5.19 4.40 -9.88
N PHE A 126 4.88 3.34 -10.61
CA PHE A 126 5.28 3.20 -12.02
C PHE A 126 4.37 2.22 -12.75
N HIS A 127 4.26 2.38 -14.06
CA HIS A 127 3.58 1.41 -14.89
C HIS A 127 4.57 0.31 -15.32
N ASP A 128 4.33 -0.92 -14.86
CA ASP A 128 5.09 -2.08 -15.33
C ASP A 128 4.58 -2.52 -16.69
N LYS A 129 5.32 -2.15 -17.75
CA LYS A 129 4.97 -2.47 -19.13
C LYS A 129 5.06 -3.96 -19.46
N ARG A 130 5.77 -4.74 -18.65
CA ARG A 130 5.96 -6.18 -18.87
C ARG A 130 4.78 -6.98 -18.31
N GLU A 131 4.31 -6.57 -17.16
CA GLU A 131 3.20 -7.21 -16.46
C GLU A 131 1.85 -6.56 -16.78
N GLY A 132 1.86 -5.32 -17.31
CA GLY A 132 0.66 -4.63 -17.78
C GLY A 132 -0.15 -3.90 -16.71
N PHE A 133 0.39 -3.69 -15.50
CA PHE A 133 -0.30 -3.02 -14.41
C PHE A 133 0.41 -1.77 -13.91
N LEU A 134 -0.31 -0.95 -13.15
CA LEU A 134 0.27 0.12 -12.35
C LEU A 134 0.74 -0.45 -11.01
N PHE A 135 2.05 -0.37 -10.75
CA PHE A 135 2.63 -0.70 -9.44
C PHE A 135 2.55 0.49 -8.50
N MET A 136 2.13 0.26 -7.25
CA MET A 136 2.03 1.29 -6.23
C MET A 136 2.56 0.79 -4.88
N ASN A 137 3.58 1.44 -4.36
CA ASN A 137 4.04 1.33 -2.98
C ASN A 137 4.05 2.73 -2.38
N PRO A 138 3.25 3.02 -1.35
CA PRO A 138 3.19 4.36 -0.76
C PRO A 138 4.42 4.69 0.09
N GLY A 139 5.29 3.72 0.37
CA GLY A 139 6.31 3.84 1.41
C GLY A 139 5.71 3.72 2.82
N ALA A 140 6.49 4.00 3.84
CA ALA A 140 6.04 3.96 5.24
C ALA A 140 5.43 5.30 5.67
N CYS A 141 4.23 5.28 6.23
CA CYS A 141 3.63 6.47 6.81
C CYS A 141 3.87 6.59 8.33
N GLY A 142 4.26 5.50 9.00
CA GLY A 142 4.68 5.48 10.39
C GLY A 142 6.11 6.01 10.60
N PHE A 143 6.54 6.05 11.86
CA PHE A 143 7.86 6.60 12.22
C PHE A 143 9.02 5.61 12.08
N GLN A 144 8.75 4.33 11.84
CA GLN A 144 9.79 3.32 11.61
C GLN A 144 10.32 3.39 10.16
N GLY A 145 11.61 3.07 9.98
CA GLY A 145 12.30 3.06 8.70
C GLY A 145 13.58 3.86 8.69
N SER A 146 14.23 3.96 7.52
CA SER A 146 15.47 4.75 7.36
C SER A 146 15.20 6.23 7.51
N CYS A 147 16.10 6.95 8.22
CA CYS A 147 16.05 8.41 8.35
C CYS A 147 16.21 9.14 7.00
N ASP A 148 16.83 8.48 6.02
CA ASP A 148 17.06 9.05 4.69
C ASP A 148 15.81 8.96 3.76
N VAL A 149 14.76 8.24 4.20
CA VAL A 149 13.51 8.13 3.45
C VAL A 149 12.39 8.83 4.22
N PRO A 150 11.74 9.85 3.66
CA PRO A 150 10.64 10.52 4.33
C PRO A 150 9.46 9.56 4.55
N ARG A 151 8.63 9.84 5.55
CA ARG A 151 7.34 9.18 5.68
C ARG A 151 6.44 9.65 4.54
N MET A 152 5.58 8.77 4.02
CA MET A 152 4.77 9.09 2.86
C MET A 152 3.37 8.51 2.93
N ALA A 153 2.47 9.16 2.22
CA ALA A 153 1.15 8.65 1.86
C ALA A 153 0.78 9.10 0.45
N LEU A 154 -0.09 8.35 -0.19
CA LEU A 154 -0.65 8.67 -1.50
C LEU A 154 -2.16 8.87 -1.38
N ARG A 155 -2.73 9.69 -2.27
CA ARG A 155 -4.17 9.73 -2.50
C ARG A 155 -4.46 9.95 -3.98
N PHE A 156 -5.55 9.39 -4.47
CA PHE A 156 -5.93 9.45 -5.88
C PHE A 156 -7.41 9.14 -6.08
N HIS A 157 -7.95 9.56 -7.19
CA HIS A 157 -9.31 9.20 -7.61
C HIS A 157 -9.29 8.01 -8.55
N ILE A 158 -10.29 7.13 -8.43
CA ILE A 158 -10.65 6.14 -9.44
C ILE A 158 -11.97 6.57 -10.05
N VAL A 159 -11.95 6.83 -11.36
CA VAL A 159 -13.13 7.27 -12.12
C VAL A 159 -13.18 6.49 -13.42
N SER A 160 -14.25 5.71 -13.63
CA SER A 160 -14.50 4.96 -14.88
C SER A 160 -13.28 4.16 -15.36
N GLY A 161 -12.69 3.35 -14.47
CA GLY A 161 -11.56 2.50 -14.80
C GLY A 161 -10.23 3.24 -15.00
N ARG A 162 -10.08 4.45 -14.47
CA ARG A 162 -8.84 5.25 -14.57
C ARG A 162 -8.47 5.90 -13.25
N ILE A 163 -7.17 5.94 -12.98
CA ILE A 163 -6.61 6.75 -11.90
C ILE A 163 -6.43 8.18 -12.40
N THR A 164 -6.87 9.14 -11.58
CA THR A 164 -6.70 10.57 -11.81
C THR A 164 -6.32 11.28 -10.52
N GLY A 165 -5.65 12.43 -10.62
CA GLY A 165 -5.32 13.25 -9.46
C GLY A 165 -4.44 12.54 -8.44
N LEU A 166 -3.46 11.74 -8.89
CA LEU A 166 -2.52 11.11 -7.97
C LEU A 166 -1.65 12.18 -7.30
N GLU A 167 -1.75 12.23 -5.98
CA GLU A 167 -0.98 13.12 -5.12
C GLU A 167 -0.15 12.28 -4.14
N LYS A 168 1.07 12.72 -3.87
CA LYS A 168 1.93 12.22 -2.80
C LYS A 168 2.17 13.32 -1.77
N CYS A 169 2.24 12.92 -0.51
CA CYS A 169 2.66 13.82 0.56
C CYS A 169 3.83 13.21 1.32
N GLU A 170 4.88 14.00 1.47
CA GLU A 170 6.07 13.67 2.25
C GLU A 170 5.95 14.31 3.64
N PHE A 171 6.18 13.52 4.68
CA PHE A 171 6.11 13.97 6.07
C PHE A 171 7.49 13.86 6.71
N LYS A 172 7.78 14.74 7.66
CA LYS A 172 9.00 14.65 8.46
C LYS A 172 8.99 13.41 9.36
N ARG A 173 10.14 12.80 9.54
CA ARG A 173 10.34 11.77 10.57
C ARG A 173 10.58 12.39 11.93
#